data_0d4d9509e68107b86ce56cbc1df8241b
#
_entry.id   0d4d9509e68107b86ce56cbc1df8241b
#
_cell.length_a   1.000
_cell.length_b   1.000
_cell.length_c   1.000
_cell.angle_alpha   90.00
_cell.angle_beta   90.00
_cell.angle_gamma   90.00
#
_symmetry.space_group_name_H-M   'P 1'
#
loop_
_entity.id
_entity.type
_entity.pdbx_description
1 polymer ?
#
loop_
_entity_poly.entity_id
_entity_poly.type
_entity_poly.pdbx_seq_one_letter_code
_entity_poly.pdbx_strand_id
1 'polypeptide(L)'
;MSSVAPFDRHRRFTDLSVMEFALLIALLRAGPHPLTFLLPTLDAWFDTKLAVSDLEATAGRLVRANYVMRRGDTLYPRRHTAGIVMGLYGSLFRILADDVTRLISAEEPNMLSTMKAYLDRKAEEDRNKNTNGDR
;
A
#
# COMPACT_ATOMS: atom_id res chain seq x y z
N MET A 1 -8.16 -34.00 -3.81
CA MET A 1 -8.85 -33.21 -4.78
C MET A 1 -8.13 -31.94 -5.09
N SER A 2 -7.56 -31.94 -6.25
CA SER A 2 -6.77 -30.80 -6.72
C SER A 2 -7.60 -29.55 -7.03
N SER A 3 -8.92 -29.68 -7.10
CA SER A 3 -9.80 -28.57 -7.45
C SER A 3 -9.82 -27.44 -6.44
N VAL A 4 -9.48 -27.71 -5.19
CA VAL A 4 -9.47 -26.70 -4.14
C VAL A 4 -8.15 -25.93 -4.14
N ALA A 5 -7.05 -26.62 -4.34
CA ALA A 5 -5.73 -26.02 -4.31
C ALA A 5 -5.49 -24.93 -5.37
N PRO A 6 -5.95 -25.09 -6.64
CA PRO A 6 -5.77 -24.03 -7.63
C PRO A 6 -6.48 -22.73 -7.30
N PHE A 7 -7.58 -22.80 -6.55
CA PHE A 7 -8.34 -21.62 -6.18
C PHE A 7 -7.52 -20.70 -5.28
N ASP A 8 -6.86 -21.26 -4.29
CA ASP A 8 -6.01 -20.50 -3.37
C ASP A 8 -4.80 -19.90 -4.07
N ARG A 9 -4.34 -20.55 -5.15
CA ARG A 9 -3.18 -20.07 -5.91
C ARG A 9 -3.49 -18.85 -6.75
N HIS A 10 -4.74 -18.55 -7.04
CA HIS A 10 -5.10 -17.40 -7.85
C HIS A 10 -4.93 -16.08 -7.13
N ARG A 11 -4.96 -16.09 -5.80
CA ARG A 11 -4.81 -14.88 -5.01
C ARG A 11 -3.50 -14.90 -4.23
N ARG A 12 -2.41 -14.92 -4.98
CA ARG A 12 -1.07 -14.76 -4.39
C ARG A 12 -0.85 -13.30 -4.06
N PHE A 13 0.16 -13.03 -3.21
CA PHE A 13 0.51 -11.66 -2.86
C PHE A 13 0.81 -10.80 -4.08
N THR A 14 1.29 -11.39 -5.18
CA THR A 14 1.56 -10.69 -6.43
C THR A 14 0.31 -10.21 -7.14
N ASP A 15 -0.86 -10.73 -6.77
CA ASP A 15 -2.13 -10.35 -7.37
C ASP A 15 -2.83 -9.22 -6.61
N LEU A 16 -2.22 -8.73 -5.53
CA LEU A 16 -2.77 -7.64 -4.77
C LEU A 16 -2.57 -6.31 -5.49
N SER A 17 -3.62 -5.50 -5.53
CA SER A 17 -3.50 -4.12 -5.98
C SER A 17 -2.76 -3.29 -4.94
N VAL A 18 -2.28 -2.11 -5.35
CA VAL A 18 -1.61 -1.19 -4.43
C VAL A 18 -2.54 -0.80 -3.29
N MET A 19 -3.82 -0.54 -3.59
CA MET A 19 -4.79 -0.18 -2.57
C MET A 19 -5.06 -1.34 -1.60
N GLU A 20 -5.19 -2.56 -2.12
CA GLU A 20 -5.35 -3.75 -1.28
C GLU A 20 -4.15 -3.94 -0.35
N PHE A 21 -2.94 -3.80 -0.89
CA PHE A 21 -1.71 -3.92 -0.13
C PHE A 21 -1.63 -2.84 0.97
N ALA A 22 -1.92 -1.59 0.61
CA ALA A 22 -1.90 -0.48 1.56
C ALA A 22 -2.91 -0.70 2.69
N LEU A 23 -4.12 -1.14 2.37
CA LEU A 23 -5.14 -1.42 3.37
C LEU A 23 -4.71 -2.52 4.33
N LEU A 24 -4.10 -3.59 3.81
CA LEU A 24 -3.58 -4.66 4.64
C LEU A 24 -2.47 -4.18 5.57
N ILE A 25 -1.55 -3.36 5.09
CA ILE A 25 -0.48 -2.79 5.92
C ILE A 25 -1.08 -1.94 7.04
N ALA A 26 -2.01 -1.06 6.70
CA ALA A 26 -2.64 -0.19 7.69
C ALA A 26 -3.35 -1.02 8.77
N LEU A 27 -4.06 -2.05 8.35
CA LEU A 27 -4.79 -2.93 9.27
C LEU A 27 -3.83 -3.73 10.15
N LEU A 28 -2.75 -4.26 9.59
CA LEU A 28 -1.77 -5.02 10.38
C LEU A 28 -1.07 -4.15 11.42
N ARG A 29 -0.80 -2.89 11.10
CA ARG A 29 -0.17 -1.96 12.03
C ARG A 29 -1.09 -1.52 13.15
N ALA A 30 -2.33 -1.20 12.80
CA ALA A 30 -3.30 -0.69 13.77
C ALA A 30 -3.96 -1.78 14.59
N GLY A 31 -4.04 -3.00 14.05
CA GLY A 31 -4.86 -4.07 14.60
C GLY A 31 -6.29 -3.98 14.09
N PRO A 32 -7.21 -4.80 14.64
CA PRO A 32 -8.60 -4.79 14.18
C PRO A 32 -9.26 -3.43 14.39
N HIS A 33 -9.74 -2.83 13.30
CA HIS A 33 -10.38 -1.52 13.30
C HIS A 33 -11.38 -1.41 12.15
N PRO A 34 -12.36 -0.50 12.24
CA PRO A 34 -13.20 -0.17 11.09
C PRO A 34 -12.44 0.65 10.05
N LEU A 35 -12.93 0.65 8.81
CA LEU A 35 -12.31 1.40 7.72
C LEU A 35 -12.17 2.90 8.01
N THR A 36 -13.15 3.46 8.69
CA THR A 36 -13.13 4.88 9.05
C THR A 36 -11.93 5.26 9.91
N PHE A 37 -11.44 4.33 10.72
CA PHE A 37 -10.24 4.55 11.52
C PHE A 37 -8.97 4.53 10.67
N LEU A 38 -8.94 3.68 9.64
CA LEU A 38 -7.77 3.51 8.78
C LEU A 38 -7.68 4.58 7.69
N LEU A 39 -8.78 5.25 7.41
CA LEU A 39 -8.88 6.21 6.30
C LEU A 39 -7.85 7.34 6.37
N PRO A 40 -7.62 8.01 7.52
CA PRO A 40 -6.61 9.08 7.58
C PRO A 40 -5.20 8.61 7.21
N THR A 41 -4.82 7.41 7.62
CA THR A 41 -3.51 6.84 7.28
C THR A 41 -3.39 6.62 5.78
N LEU A 42 -4.43 6.06 5.17
CA LEU A 42 -4.44 5.82 3.72
C LEU A 42 -4.45 7.12 2.93
N ASP A 43 -5.22 8.11 3.37
CA ASP A 43 -5.22 9.45 2.76
C ASP A 43 -3.82 10.04 2.75
N ALA A 44 -3.10 9.92 3.86
CA ALA A 44 -1.74 10.44 3.98
C ALA A 44 -0.78 9.72 3.04
N TRP A 45 -0.88 8.39 2.95
CA TRP A 45 0.01 7.59 2.09
C TRP A 45 -0.19 7.87 0.60
N PHE A 46 -1.43 8.11 0.20
CA PHE A 46 -1.76 8.39 -1.20
C PHE A 46 -1.78 9.88 -1.53
N ASP A 47 -1.56 10.73 -0.53
CA ASP A 47 -1.57 12.18 -0.68
C ASP A 47 -2.86 12.68 -1.37
N THR A 48 -3.98 12.07 -1.00
CA THR A 48 -5.28 12.42 -1.54
C THR A 48 -6.38 11.99 -0.56
N LYS A 49 -7.54 12.56 -0.71
CA LYS A 49 -8.70 12.20 0.08
C LYS A 49 -9.44 11.07 -0.62
N LEU A 50 -9.37 9.88 -0.03
CA LEU A 50 -9.98 8.68 -0.61
C LEU A 50 -11.46 8.61 -0.28
N ALA A 51 -12.24 8.07 -1.22
CA ALA A 51 -13.66 7.83 -0.99
C ALA A 51 -13.85 6.56 -0.16
N VAL A 52 -14.72 6.62 0.85
CA VAL A 52 -15.04 5.46 1.67
C VAL A 52 -15.59 4.32 0.82
N SER A 53 -16.36 4.63 -0.21
CA SER A 53 -16.92 3.62 -1.13
C SER A 53 -15.84 2.81 -1.84
N ASP A 54 -14.72 3.45 -2.21
CA ASP A 54 -13.60 2.76 -2.85
C ASP A 54 -12.91 1.81 -1.87
N LEU A 55 -12.76 2.23 -0.62
CA LEU A 55 -12.19 1.40 0.42
C LEU A 55 -13.11 0.24 0.80
N GLU A 56 -14.42 0.47 0.80
CA GLU A 56 -15.39 -0.61 1.01
C GLU A 56 -15.28 -1.67 -0.08
N ALA A 57 -15.16 -1.26 -1.32
CA ALA A 57 -14.97 -2.19 -2.44
C ALA A 57 -13.67 -2.98 -2.28
N THR A 58 -12.59 -2.30 -1.89
CA THR A 58 -11.29 -2.93 -1.64
C THR A 58 -11.39 -3.94 -0.49
N ALA A 59 -12.00 -3.54 0.62
CA ALA A 59 -12.20 -4.42 1.77
C ALA A 59 -13.03 -5.65 1.38
N GLY A 60 -14.07 -5.46 0.58
CA GLY A 60 -14.90 -6.56 0.08
C GLY A 60 -14.09 -7.59 -0.72
N ARG A 61 -13.20 -7.10 -1.58
CA ARG A 61 -12.31 -8.00 -2.34
C ARG A 61 -11.37 -8.78 -1.43
N LEU A 62 -10.82 -8.12 -0.40
CA LEU A 62 -9.93 -8.78 0.56
C LEU A 62 -10.66 -9.82 1.41
N VAL A 63 -11.92 -9.57 1.77
CA VAL A 63 -12.75 -10.55 2.47
C VAL A 63 -12.98 -11.76 1.58
N ARG A 64 -13.38 -11.54 0.33
CA ARG A 64 -13.63 -12.64 -0.62
C ARG A 64 -12.36 -13.44 -0.93
N ALA A 65 -11.21 -12.76 -0.94
CA ALA A 65 -9.92 -13.42 -1.18
C ALA A 65 -9.34 -14.07 0.09
N ASN A 66 -10.03 -13.98 1.21
CA ASN A 66 -9.66 -14.64 2.46
C ASN A 66 -8.41 -14.04 3.13
N TYR A 67 -8.12 -12.76 2.90
CA TYR A 67 -7.05 -12.05 3.60
C TYR A 67 -7.55 -11.40 4.88
N VAL A 68 -8.83 -11.05 4.92
CA VAL A 68 -9.44 -10.28 5.99
C VAL A 68 -10.77 -10.91 6.34
N MET A 69 -11.12 -10.85 7.62
CA MET A 69 -12.43 -11.21 8.12
C MET A 69 -13.14 -9.95 8.58
N ARG A 70 -14.44 -9.88 8.36
CA ARG A 70 -15.23 -8.73 8.80
C ARG A 70 -16.27 -9.15 9.81
N ARG A 71 -16.36 -8.40 10.90
CA ARG A 71 -17.42 -8.56 11.90
C ARG A 71 -18.03 -7.19 12.17
N GLY A 72 -19.26 -6.97 11.74
CA GLY A 72 -19.86 -5.64 11.77
C GLY A 72 -19.03 -4.68 10.93
N ASP A 73 -18.57 -3.60 11.54
CA ASP A 73 -17.74 -2.60 10.87
C ASP A 73 -16.24 -2.87 11.02
N THR A 74 -15.86 -3.82 11.84
CA THR A 74 -14.46 -4.07 12.17
C THR A 74 -13.86 -5.11 11.24
N LEU A 75 -12.69 -4.79 10.71
CA LEU A 75 -11.88 -5.69 9.89
C LEU A 75 -10.81 -6.35 10.75
N TYR A 76 -10.63 -7.64 10.53
CA TYR A 76 -9.64 -8.46 11.24
C TYR A 76 -8.72 -9.11 10.20
N PRO A 77 -7.40 -8.91 10.28
CA PRO A 77 -6.50 -9.63 9.37
C PRO A 77 -6.52 -11.12 9.71
N ARG A 78 -6.50 -11.95 8.67
CA ARG A 78 -6.39 -13.38 8.85
C ARG A 78 -4.96 -13.74 9.30
N ARG A 79 -4.81 -14.90 9.94
CA ARG A 79 -3.54 -15.33 10.51
C ARG A 79 -2.40 -15.37 9.47
N HIS A 80 -2.69 -15.81 8.26
CA HIS A 80 -1.68 -15.95 7.20
C HIS A 80 -1.34 -14.64 6.48
N THR A 81 -2.13 -13.59 6.69
CA THR A 81 -2.01 -12.34 5.93
C THR A 81 -0.69 -11.62 6.21
N ALA A 82 -0.23 -11.64 7.45
CA ALA A 82 1.05 -11.00 7.81
C ALA A 82 2.22 -11.59 7.00
N GLY A 83 2.26 -12.91 6.84
CA GLY A 83 3.32 -13.55 6.06
C GLY A 83 3.29 -13.15 4.59
N ILE A 84 2.09 -13.01 4.02
CA ILE A 84 1.92 -12.60 2.63
C ILE A 84 2.39 -11.15 2.45
N VAL A 85 2.01 -10.26 3.36
CA VAL A 85 2.41 -8.86 3.32
C VAL A 85 3.92 -8.73 3.47
N MET A 86 4.52 -9.48 4.38
CA MET A 86 5.98 -9.48 4.56
C MET A 86 6.71 -10.00 3.31
N GLY A 87 6.15 -11.00 2.65
CA GLY A 87 6.69 -11.49 1.38
C GLY A 87 6.68 -10.42 0.30
N LEU A 88 5.59 -9.66 0.20
CA LEU A 88 5.48 -8.58 -0.77
C LEU A 88 6.44 -7.43 -0.44
N TYR A 89 6.57 -7.07 0.84
CA TYR A 89 7.58 -6.10 1.28
C TYR A 89 8.98 -6.50 0.82
N GLY A 90 9.34 -7.76 1.05
CA GLY A 90 10.64 -8.27 0.64
C GLY A 90 10.85 -8.13 -0.87
N SER A 91 9.82 -8.40 -1.66
CA SER A 91 9.89 -8.24 -3.11
C SER A 91 10.07 -6.79 -3.51
N LEU A 92 9.34 -5.87 -2.88
CA LEU A 92 9.47 -4.44 -3.16
C LEU A 92 10.86 -3.92 -2.78
N PHE A 93 11.40 -4.35 -1.66
CA PHE A 93 12.76 -3.97 -1.27
C PHE A 93 13.80 -4.46 -2.27
N ARG A 94 13.65 -5.68 -2.80
CA ARG A 94 14.56 -6.18 -3.83
C ARG A 94 14.48 -5.38 -5.11
N ILE A 95 13.26 -5.00 -5.52
CA ILE A 95 13.05 -4.15 -6.70
C ILE A 95 13.72 -2.79 -6.51
N LEU A 96 13.51 -2.16 -5.35
CA LEU A 96 14.12 -0.87 -5.04
C LEU A 96 15.63 -0.95 -4.97
N ALA A 97 16.17 -2.00 -4.36
CA ALA A 97 17.61 -2.20 -4.26
C ALA A 97 18.23 -2.37 -5.65
N ASP A 98 17.59 -3.10 -6.53
CA ASP A 98 18.04 -3.26 -7.92
C ASP A 98 18.02 -1.91 -8.65
N ASP A 99 16.99 -1.12 -8.46
CA ASP A 99 16.87 0.19 -9.09
C ASP A 99 17.92 1.17 -8.56
N VAL A 100 18.21 1.14 -7.26
CA VAL A 100 19.28 1.94 -6.66
C VAL A 100 20.63 1.56 -7.27
N THR A 101 20.91 0.26 -7.44
CA THR A 101 22.13 -0.21 -8.07
C THR A 101 22.27 0.34 -9.49
N ARG A 102 21.18 0.33 -10.24
CA ARG A 102 21.16 0.90 -11.60
C ARG A 102 21.38 2.40 -11.59
N LEU A 103 20.81 3.10 -10.61
CA LEU A 103 20.99 4.55 -10.47
C LEU A 103 22.45 4.91 -10.25
N ILE A 104 23.17 4.11 -9.46
CA ILE A 104 24.59 4.34 -9.17
C ILE A 104 25.46 4.07 -10.41
N SER A 105 25.11 3.06 -11.20
CA SER A 105 25.92 2.59 -12.32
C SER A 105 25.49 3.13 -13.68
N ALA A 106 24.27 3.69 -13.82
CA ALA A 106 23.73 4.17 -15.07
C ALA A 106 23.73 5.69 -15.13
N GLU A 107 23.95 6.23 -16.31
CA GLU A 107 23.87 7.68 -16.57
C GLU A 107 22.46 8.12 -16.96
N GLU A 108 21.58 7.18 -17.32
CA GLU A 108 20.23 7.50 -17.78
C GLU A 108 19.24 7.61 -16.61
N PRO A 109 18.24 8.49 -16.74
CA PRO A 109 17.19 8.59 -15.74
C PRO A 109 16.42 7.28 -15.60
N ASN A 110 16.09 6.91 -14.36
CA ASN A 110 15.27 5.77 -14.05
C ASN A 110 14.12 6.21 -13.12
N MET A 111 13.29 5.26 -12.71
CA MET A 111 12.14 5.57 -11.87
C MET A 111 12.55 6.23 -10.55
N LEU A 112 13.64 5.78 -9.95
CA LEU A 112 14.11 6.35 -8.67
C LEU A 112 14.57 7.80 -8.84
N SER A 113 15.29 8.12 -9.92
CA SER A 113 15.66 9.51 -10.24
C SER A 113 14.45 10.39 -10.43
N THR A 114 13.43 9.87 -11.11
CA THR A 114 12.17 10.59 -11.34
C THR A 114 11.44 10.84 -10.04
N MET A 115 11.37 9.85 -9.16
CA MET A 115 10.76 9.99 -7.84
C MET A 115 11.50 11.02 -7.00
N LYS A 116 12.82 10.99 -7.00
CA LYS A 116 13.62 11.97 -6.27
C LYS A 116 13.34 13.39 -6.74
N ALA A 117 13.31 13.60 -8.04
CA ALA A 117 13.00 14.91 -8.62
C ALA A 117 11.61 15.39 -8.21
N TYR A 118 10.63 14.49 -8.19
CA TYR A 118 9.28 14.81 -7.74
C TYR A 118 9.27 15.24 -6.27
N LEU A 119 9.92 14.48 -5.40
CA LEU A 119 9.96 14.77 -3.97
C LEU A 119 10.69 16.09 -3.69
N ASP A 120 11.76 16.39 -4.39
CA ASP A 120 12.49 17.64 -4.25
C ASP A 120 11.61 18.84 -4.62
N ARG A 121 10.84 18.73 -5.72
CA ARG A 121 9.91 19.78 -6.13
C ARG A 121 8.82 19.99 -5.09
N LYS A 122 8.26 18.91 -4.57
CA LYS A 122 7.19 18.98 -3.58
C LYS A 122 7.68 19.63 -2.29
N ALA A 123 8.88 19.30 -1.84
CA ALA A 123 9.48 19.89 -0.66
C ALA A 123 9.67 21.40 -0.84
N GLU A 124 10.05 21.83 -2.03
CA GLU A 124 10.22 23.25 -2.32
C GLU A 124 8.89 24.00 -2.37
N GLU A 125 7.86 23.42 -2.97
CA GLU A 125 6.53 23.99 -2.96
C GLU A 125 6.00 24.17 -1.53
N ASP A 126 6.19 23.18 -0.68
CA ASP A 126 5.74 23.24 0.72
C ASP A 126 6.50 24.32 1.48
N ARG A 127 7.79 24.49 1.24
CA ARG A 127 8.56 25.59 1.84
C ARG A 127 8.03 26.95 1.41
N ASN A 128 7.71 27.10 0.14
CA ASN A 128 7.16 28.35 -0.39
C ASN A 128 5.79 28.66 0.19
N LYS A 129 4.94 27.65 0.39
CA LYS A 129 3.64 27.84 1.04
C LYS A 129 3.79 28.31 2.48
N ASN A 130 4.72 27.74 3.23
CA ASN A 130 4.95 28.12 4.61
C ASN A 130 5.49 29.56 4.71
N THR A 131 6.33 29.97 3.78
CA THR A 131 6.85 31.34 3.73
C THR A 131 5.75 32.35 3.44
N ASN A 132 4.80 32.00 2.59
CA ASN A 132 3.66 32.88 2.25
C ASN A 132 2.58 32.87 3.33
N GLY A 133 2.50 31.84 4.14
CA GLY A 133 1.52 31.74 5.21
C GLY A 133 1.85 32.59 6.45
N ASP A 134 3.07 33.00 6.63
CA ASP A 134 3.52 33.82 7.76
C ASP A 134 3.33 35.33 7.54
N ARG A 135 2.74 35.71 6.43
CA ARG A 135 2.39 37.08 6.13
C ARG A 135 0.89 37.26 6.26
#